data_d3ab4f7e11b7786e9085917987d92048
#
_entry.id   d3ab4f7e11b7786e9085917987d92048
#
_cell.length_a   1.000
_cell.length_b   1.000
_cell.length_c   1.000
_cell.angle_alpha   90.00
_cell.angle_beta   90.00
_cell.angle_gamma   90.00
#
_symmetry.space_group_name_H-M   'P 1'
#
loop_
_entity.id
_entity.type
_entity.pdbx_description
1 polymer ?
#
loop_
_entity_poly.entity_id
_entity_poly.type
_entity_poly.pdbx_seq_one_letter_code
_entity_poly.pdbx_strand_id
1 'polypeptide(L)'
;MKRIASLMAIAILLTGCNNKVTSKDEVNSPEVASNKNQSNTENNSDSLNLVITPVSHATGVFKWDNTVFYTDPVGGAEAFSGMDKPDFVLITDLHGDHMNAETLMALNLDSTKIIVPKAVQEQLPQELQSNLIVLNNGESTEIKDFNIEAIAMYNLPETKDAMHVKGRGNGYVLEKDGKRIYISGDTEDIPEMKKLKDIDIALVSMNLPYTMPVDQAAEGVLAFKPKKVIPYHYRGKDGFSDIEKFKRLVNKKNSSIEVKLMDWYPGK
;
A
#
# COMPACT_ATOMS: atom_id res chain seq x y z
N MET A 1 -20.58 -28.51 49.25
CA MET A 1 -21.71 -29.45 49.10
C MET A 1 -21.75 -29.95 47.66
N LYS A 2 -21.48 -31.20 47.50
CA LYS A 2 -22.11 -32.25 46.66
C LYS A 2 -22.24 -31.92 45.15
N ARG A 3 -21.43 -32.54 44.28
CA ARG A 3 -21.62 -33.80 43.53
C ARG A 3 -22.63 -33.62 42.39
N ILE A 4 -22.49 -34.08 41.15
CA ILE A 4 -22.24 -35.45 40.66
C ILE A 4 -21.86 -35.35 39.17
N ALA A 5 -20.96 -36.25 38.77
CA ALA A 5 -20.58 -36.63 37.41
C ALA A 5 -21.67 -37.45 36.72
N SER A 6 -21.64 -37.55 35.38
CA SER A 6 -22.02 -38.77 34.68
C SER A 6 -21.37 -38.87 33.31
N LEU A 7 -20.56 -39.89 33.16
CA LEU A 7 -20.12 -40.50 31.90
C LEU A 7 -21.27 -41.30 31.27
N MET A 8 -21.30 -41.37 29.94
CA MET A 8 -21.71 -42.59 29.23
C MET A 8 -21.06 -42.65 27.85
N ALA A 9 -20.21 -43.63 27.71
CA ALA A 9 -19.65 -44.14 26.47
C ALA A 9 -20.51 -45.33 25.99
N ILE A 10 -20.75 -45.46 24.70
CA ILE A 10 -21.16 -46.69 24.06
C ILE A 10 -20.44 -46.84 22.74
N ALA A 11 -19.64 -47.89 22.64
CA ALA A 11 -19.07 -48.45 21.42
C ALA A 11 -19.86 -49.72 21.07
N ILE A 12 -19.92 -50.09 19.81
CA ILE A 12 -20.13 -51.45 19.24
C ILE A 12 -20.06 -51.33 17.72
N LEU A 13 -19.03 -51.79 17.06
CA LEU A 13 -18.64 -53.11 16.50
C LEU A 13 -19.24 -53.44 15.11
N LEU A 14 -18.35 -53.50 14.14
CA LEU A 14 -17.97 -54.53 13.14
C LEU A 14 -19.05 -55.34 12.43
N THR A 15 -18.95 -55.41 11.10
CA THR A 15 -18.74 -56.60 10.24
C THR A 15 -18.67 -56.12 8.80
N GLY A 16 -17.83 -56.42 8.00
CA GLY A 16 -16.99 -57.39 7.40
C GLY A 16 -17.73 -58.38 6.48
N CYS A 17 -17.56 -58.29 5.15
CA CYS A 17 -17.47 -59.45 4.30
C CYS A 17 -16.85 -59.17 2.94
N ASN A 18 -15.89 -59.97 2.68
CA ASN A 18 -15.07 -60.18 1.50
C ASN A 18 -15.82 -61.02 0.48
N ASN A 19 -15.73 -60.82 -0.79
CA ASN A 19 -15.65 -61.95 -1.76
C ASN A 19 -14.96 -61.54 -3.08
N LYS A 20 -14.24 -62.50 -3.53
CA LYS A 20 -13.21 -62.61 -4.55
C LYS A 20 -13.75 -63.22 -5.85
N VAL A 21 -12.99 -63.05 -6.96
CA VAL A 21 -12.77 -63.94 -8.13
C VAL A 21 -13.79 -63.78 -9.27
N THR A 22 -13.44 -63.69 -10.53
CA THR A 22 -12.38 -64.12 -11.45
C THR A 22 -12.54 -63.47 -12.85
N SER A 23 -11.40 -63.32 -13.48
CA SER A 23 -11.03 -63.20 -14.89
C SER A 23 -11.99 -63.60 -16.01
N LYS A 24 -12.01 -62.86 -17.14
CA LYS A 24 -11.45 -63.31 -18.45
C LYS A 24 -11.53 -62.22 -19.53
N ASP A 25 -10.52 -62.27 -20.34
CA ASP A 25 -10.14 -61.54 -21.53
C ASP A 25 -11.20 -61.36 -22.60
N GLU A 26 -11.16 -60.22 -23.36
CA GLU A 26 -10.89 -60.11 -24.81
C GLU A 26 -11.06 -58.69 -25.36
N VAL A 27 -10.03 -58.18 -25.90
CA VAL A 27 -9.70 -57.74 -27.29
C VAL A 27 -10.43 -56.52 -27.90
N ASN A 28 -9.60 -55.45 -28.09
CA ASN A 28 -9.48 -54.54 -29.25
C ASN A 28 -10.61 -53.59 -29.68
N SER A 29 -10.45 -52.34 -29.64
CA SER A 29 -9.87 -51.37 -30.60
C SER A 29 -10.15 -49.94 -30.21
N PRO A 30 -9.44 -48.90 -30.72
CA PRO A 30 -9.20 -47.65 -29.99
C PRO A 30 -10.26 -46.58 -30.32
N GLU A 31 -10.87 -46.07 -29.30
CA GLU A 31 -11.71 -44.88 -29.38
C GLU A 31 -10.92 -43.64 -28.98
N VAL A 32 -10.91 -42.66 -29.86
CA VAL A 32 -10.21 -41.40 -29.80
C VAL A 32 -10.65 -40.63 -28.53
N ALA A 33 -9.82 -40.62 -27.52
CA ALA A 33 -10.02 -39.77 -26.34
C ALA A 33 -9.77 -38.28 -26.73
N SER A 34 -10.85 -37.57 -26.88
CA SER A 34 -10.86 -36.11 -26.93
C SER A 34 -10.30 -35.54 -25.61
N ASN A 35 -9.09 -35.10 -25.64
CA ASN A 35 -8.42 -34.41 -24.56
C ASN A 35 -9.08 -33.03 -24.35
N LYS A 36 -10.08 -32.96 -23.49
CA LYS A 36 -10.51 -31.69 -22.91
C LYS A 36 -9.42 -31.21 -21.97
N ASN A 37 -8.52 -30.38 -22.49
CA ASN A 37 -7.72 -29.50 -21.64
C ASN A 37 -8.68 -28.61 -20.84
N GLN A 38 -9.01 -29.03 -19.64
CA GLN A 38 -9.45 -28.10 -18.61
C GLN A 38 -8.22 -27.26 -18.23
N SER A 39 -8.15 -26.06 -18.79
CA SER A 39 -7.30 -25.02 -18.25
C SER A 39 -7.82 -24.74 -16.84
N ASN A 40 -7.20 -25.31 -15.83
CA ASN A 40 -7.29 -24.81 -14.48
C ASN A 40 -6.67 -23.40 -14.49
N THR A 41 -7.48 -22.38 -14.73
CA THR A 41 -7.20 -21.04 -14.24
C THR A 41 -7.35 -21.11 -12.72
N GLU A 42 -6.29 -21.52 -12.04
CA GLU A 42 -6.10 -21.16 -10.64
C GLU A 42 -6.11 -19.64 -10.63
N ASN A 43 -7.23 -19.06 -10.23
CA ASN A 43 -7.31 -17.64 -9.84
C ASN A 43 -6.34 -17.47 -8.67
N ASN A 44 -5.14 -17.05 -8.96
CA ASN A 44 -4.13 -16.70 -7.98
C ASN A 44 -4.54 -15.35 -7.35
N SER A 45 -5.61 -15.40 -6.53
CA SER A 45 -6.19 -14.24 -5.82
C SER A 45 -5.23 -13.65 -4.76
N ASP A 46 -4.02 -14.22 -4.64
CA ASP A 46 -3.08 -13.84 -3.58
C ASP A 46 -2.02 -12.81 -4.03
N SER A 47 -1.92 -12.52 -5.33
CA SER A 47 -0.96 -11.55 -5.85
C SER A 47 -1.57 -10.15 -5.92
N LEU A 48 -0.99 -9.19 -5.21
CA LEU A 48 -1.32 -7.77 -5.33
C LEU A 48 -0.90 -7.26 -6.73
N ASN A 49 -1.88 -7.03 -7.61
CA ASN A 49 -1.65 -6.49 -8.95
C ASN A 49 -1.55 -4.96 -8.88
N LEU A 50 -0.38 -4.47 -8.45
CA LEU A 50 -0.07 -3.05 -8.31
C LEU A 50 1.14 -2.67 -9.15
N VAL A 51 0.94 -1.73 -10.06
CA VAL A 51 2.01 -1.03 -10.77
C VAL A 51 2.21 0.34 -10.14
N ILE A 52 3.45 0.66 -9.80
CA ILE A 52 3.86 1.97 -9.26
C ILE A 52 4.78 2.61 -10.29
N THR A 53 4.44 3.81 -10.72
CA THR A 53 5.24 4.63 -11.62
C THR A 53 5.72 5.87 -10.86
N PRO A 54 7.00 5.92 -10.45
CA PRO A 54 7.58 7.12 -9.87
C PRO A 54 7.57 8.26 -10.89
N VAL A 55 7.22 9.47 -10.43
CA VAL A 55 7.28 10.68 -11.26
C VAL A 55 8.40 11.59 -10.77
N SER A 56 8.32 12.04 -9.51
CA SER A 56 9.37 12.83 -8.88
C SER A 56 9.08 12.98 -7.38
N HIS A 57 10.07 12.99 -6.52
CA HIS A 57 9.93 13.22 -5.07
C HIS A 57 8.83 12.33 -4.43
N ALA A 58 7.75 12.98 -3.98
CA ALA A 58 6.57 12.32 -3.42
C ALA A 58 5.54 11.94 -4.49
N THR A 59 5.69 12.49 -5.71
CA THR A 59 4.74 12.29 -6.81
C THR A 59 4.85 10.89 -7.39
N GLY A 60 3.75 10.14 -7.38
CA GLY A 60 3.66 8.81 -7.98
C GLY A 60 2.30 8.54 -8.62
N VAL A 61 2.31 7.69 -9.64
CA VAL A 61 1.12 7.14 -10.28
C VAL A 61 1.02 5.67 -9.94
N PHE A 62 -0.14 5.27 -9.46
CA PHE A 62 -0.42 3.92 -8.99
C PHE A 62 -1.56 3.34 -9.80
N LYS A 63 -1.37 2.14 -10.32
CA LYS A 63 -2.43 1.37 -10.98
C LYS A 63 -2.60 0.07 -10.20
N TRP A 64 -3.72 -0.01 -9.47
CA TRP A 64 -4.08 -1.19 -8.70
C TRP A 64 -5.29 -1.85 -9.38
N ASP A 65 -5.05 -2.98 -10.01
CA ASP A 65 -5.97 -3.60 -10.96
C ASP A 65 -6.40 -2.62 -12.06
N ASN A 66 -7.68 -2.23 -12.06
CA ASN A 66 -8.25 -1.27 -13.03
C ASN A 66 -8.40 0.14 -12.45
N THR A 67 -7.97 0.39 -11.21
CA THR A 67 -8.08 1.70 -10.57
C THR A 67 -6.75 2.42 -10.59
N VAL A 68 -6.74 3.64 -11.09
CA VAL A 68 -5.58 4.53 -11.12
C VAL A 68 -5.74 5.60 -10.04
N PHE A 69 -4.70 5.81 -9.25
CA PHE A 69 -4.67 6.96 -8.34
C PHE A 69 -3.30 7.63 -8.37
N TYR A 70 -3.30 8.92 -8.08
CA TYR A 70 -2.09 9.72 -8.01
C TYR A 70 -1.83 10.12 -6.56
N THR A 71 -0.55 10.21 -6.19
CA THR A 71 -0.13 10.81 -4.93
C THR A 71 0.68 12.06 -5.20
N ASP A 72 0.37 13.13 -4.46
CA ASP A 72 1.10 14.39 -4.45
C ASP A 72 1.47 14.89 -5.87
N PRO A 73 0.50 15.08 -6.78
CA PRO A 73 0.79 15.40 -8.17
C PRO A 73 1.33 16.82 -8.32
N VAL A 74 2.61 16.91 -8.69
CA VAL A 74 3.33 18.16 -9.00
C VAL A 74 4.08 18.03 -10.33
N GLY A 75 4.46 19.15 -10.93
CA GLY A 75 5.27 19.20 -12.16
C GLY A 75 4.49 19.52 -13.43
N GLY A 76 3.25 20.01 -13.32
CA GLY A 76 2.40 20.34 -14.45
C GLY A 76 1.78 19.11 -15.13
N ALA A 77 0.90 19.34 -16.11
CA ALA A 77 0.26 18.24 -16.85
C ALA A 77 1.26 17.41 -17.66
N GLU A 78 2.36 18.01 -18.08
CA GLU A 78 3.40 17.35 -18.86
C GLU A 78 4.05 16.18 -18.12
N ALA A 79 4.18 16.28 -16.79
CA ALA A 79 4.75 15.23 -15.96
C ALA A 79 3.90 13.93 -15.98
N PHE A 80 2.64 14.02 -16.41
CA PHE A 80 1.68 12.92 -16.48
C PHE A 80 1.29 12.55 -17.91
N SER A 81 2.06 13.06 -18.90
CA SER A 81 1.80 12.76 -20.31
C SER A 81 1.88 11.26 -20.60
N GLY A 82 0.84 10.72 -21.26
CA GLY A 82 0.75 9.29 -21.56
C GLY A 82 0.31 8.39 -20.39
N MET A 83 0.01 8.96 -19.23
CA MET A 83 -0.52 8.22 -18.08
C MET A 83 -2.06 8.17 -18.13
N ASP A 84 -2.65 7.09 -17.60
CA ASP A 84 -4.10 6.97 -17.43
C ASP A 84 -4.60 8.04 -16.45
N LYS A 85 -5.79 8.62 -16.71
CA LYS A 85 -6.39 9.59 -15.78
C LYS A 85 -6.64 8.95 -14.41
N PRO A 86 -6.44 9.70 -13.30
CA PRO A 86 -6.69 9.16 -11.98
C PRO A 86 -8.18 9.05 -11.69
N ASP A 87 -8.56 7.97 -11.04
CA ASP A 87 -9.89 7.77 -10.45
C ASP A 87 -10.05 8.57 -9.16
N PHE A 88 -8.95 8.76 -8.43
CA PHE A 88 -8.84 9.66 -7.28
C PHE A 88 -7.40 10.13 -7.09
N VAL A 89 -7.23 11.18 -6.28
CA VAL A 89 -5.92 11.75 -5.94
C VAL A 89 -5.78 11.79 -4.42
N LEU A 90 -4.57 11.53 -3.92
CA LEU A 90 -4.18 11.71 -2.53
C LEU A 90 -3.18 12.85 -2.44
N ILE A 91 -3.35 13.75 -1.47
CA ILE A 91 -2.36 14.77 -1.14
C ILE A 91 -1.99 14.59 0.33
N THR A 92 -0.69 14.45 0.60
CA THR A 92 -0.18 14.16 1.94
C THR A 92 0.11 15.41 2.75
N ASP A 93 0.65 16.46 2.15
CA ASP A 93 1.04 17.69 2.83
C ASP A 93 0.78 18.95 1.99
N LEU A 94 0.87 20.11 2.64
CA LEU A 94 0.65 21.43 2.03
C LEU A 94 1.89 22.01 1.36
N HIS A 95 3.09 21.42 1.53
CA HIS A 95 4.32 21.92 0.91
C HIS A 95 4.30 21.75 -0.60
N GLY A 96 5.04 22.61 -1.31
CA GLY A 96 4.96 22.72 -2.77
C GLY A 96 5.48 21.52 -3.57
N ASP A 97 6.16 20.58 -2.94
CA ASP A 97 6.57 19.29 -3.51
C ASP A 97 5.55 18.16 -3.31
N HIS A 98 4.44 18.45 -2.60
CA HIS A 98 3.28 17.56 -2.43
C HIS A 98 2.00 18.16 -3.01
N MET A 99 1.82 19.47 -2.92
CA MET A 99 0.63 20.17 -3.37
C MET A 99 0.97 21.25 -4.39
N ASN A 100 0.39 21.15 -5.57
CA ASN A 100 0.48 22.19 -6.60
C ASN A 100 -0.88 22.39 -7.27
N ALA A 101 -1.54 23.51 -6.95
CA ALA A 101 -2.88 23.82 -7.46
C ALA A 101 -2.92 23.94 -9.00
N GLU A 102 -1.87 24.48 -9.62
CA GLU A 102 -1.79 24.63 -11.08
C GLU A 102 -1.74 23.25 -11.76
N THR A 103 -0.96 22.31 -11.21
CA THR A 103 -0.92 20.93 -11.70
C THR A 103 -2.30 20.26 -11.57
N LEU A 104 -2.95 20.40 -10.40
CA LEU A 104 -4.29 19.81 -10.17
C LEU A 104 -5.32 20.34 -11.16
N MET A 105 -5.33 21.64 -11.42
CA MET A 105 -6.23 22.24 -12.42
C MET A 105 -5.89 21.79 -13.85
N ALA A 106 -4.61 21.70 -14.19
CA ALA A 106 -4.16 21.29 -15.53
C ALA A 106 -4.45 19.81 -15.86
N LEU A 107 -4.61 18.96 -14.82
CA LEU A 107 -4.96 17.53 -14.98
C LEU A 107 -6.43 17.29 -15.33
N ASN A 108 -7.29 18.35 -15.37
CA ASN A 108 -8.72 18.25 -15.69
C ASN A 108 -9.44 17.19 -14.82
N LEU A 109 -9.42 17.40 -13.52
CA LEU A 109 -9.96 16.50 -12.51
C LEU A 109 -11.47 16.72 -12.21
N ASP A 110 -12.29 17.14 -13.18
CA ASP A 110 -13.67 17.64 -13.00
C ASP A 110 -14.57 16.74 -12.15
N SER A 111 -14.43 15.41 -12.28
CA SER A 111 -15.20 14.43 -11.51
C SER A 111 -14.34 13.60 -10.55
N THR A 112 -13.03 13.83 -10.52
CA THR A 112 -12.08 13.07 -9.72
C THR A 112 -12.08 13.59 -8.28
N LYS A 113 -12.22 12.72 -7.30
CA LYS A 113 -12.11 13.11 -5.89
C LYS A 113 -10.64 13.26 -5.49
N ILE A 114 -10.38 14.27 -4.66
CA ILE A 114 -9.06 14.59 -4.13
C ILE A 114 -9.15 14.48 -2.61
N ILE A 115 -8.46 13.49 -2.04
CA ILE A 115 -8.44 13.24 -0.60
C ILE A 115 -7.28 14.02 -0.01
N VAL A 116 -7.56 14.87 0.96
CA VAL A 116 -6.61 15.85 1.48
C VAL A 116 -6.71 16.01 3.00
N PRO A 117 -5.63 16.40 3.71
CA PRO A 117 -5.73 16.93 5.05
C PRO A 117 -6.37 18.33 5.03
N LYS A 118 -6.94 18.75 6.17
CA LYS A 118 -7.60 20.05 6.29
C LYS A 118 -6.70 21.23 5.90
N ALA A 119 -5.43 21.19 6.28
CA ALA A 119 -4.49 22.26 5.96
C ALA A 119 -4.26 22.43 4.44
N VAL A 120 -4.36 21.38 3.65
CA VAL A 120 -4.34 21.42 2.18
C VAL A 120 -5.65 22.01 1.64
N GLN A 121 -6.79 21.58 2.16
CA GLN A 121 -8.10 22.13 1.76
C GLN A 121 -8.11 23.66 1.89
N GLU A 122 -7.59 24.19 3.00
CA GLU A 122 -7.60 25.63 3.30
C GLU A 122 -6.75 26.46 2.30
N GLN A 123 -5.83 25.80 1.57
CA GLN A 123 -4.96 26.48 0.59
C GLN A 123 -5.36 26.24 -0.87
N LEU A 124 -6.16 25.20 -1.13
CA LEU A 124 -6.58 24.93 -2.50
C LEU A 124 -7.65 25.95 -2.98
N PRO A 125 -7.61 26.34 -4.26
CA PRO A 125 -8.54 27.32 -4.83
C PRO A 125 -9.97 26.80 -4.84
N GLN A 126 -10.91 27.76 -4.95
CA GLN A 126 -12.35 27.51 -4.89
C GLN A 126 -12.84 26.50 -5.95
N GLU A 127 -12.21 26.51 -7.11
CA GLU A 127 -12.53 25.63 -8.24
C GLU A 127 -12.36 24.15 -7.91
N LEU A 128 -11.47 23.80 -7.00
CA LEU A 128 -11.20 22.43 -6.58
C LEU A 128 -12.01 22.00 -5.35
N GLN A 129 -12.64 22.92 -4.61
CA GLN A 129 -13.28 22.63 -3.32
C GLN A 129 -14.39 21.59 -3.41
N SER A 130 -15.14 21.54 -4.51
CA SER A 130 -16.24 20.57 -4.71
C SER A 130 -15.74 19.12 -4.90
N ASN A 131 -14.46 18.95 -5.22
CA ASN A 131 -13.82 17.66 -5.46
C ASN A 131 -13.18 17.08 -4.21
N LEU A 132 -13.01 17.89 -3.16
CA LEU A 132 -12.26 17.50 -1.97
C LEU A 132 -13.03 16.54 -1.07
N ILE A 133 -12.33 15.57 -0.54
CA ILE A 133 -12.68 14.76 0.62
C ILE A 133 -11.63 15.08 1.68
N VAL A 134 -12.05 15.72 2.76
CA VAL A 134 -11.13 16.10 3.84
C VAL A 134 -11.08 14.99 4.86
N LEU A 135 -9.88 14.53 5.18
CA LEU A 135 -9.62 13.57 6.25
C LEU A 135 -8.63 14.15 7.26
N ASN A 136 -8.96 14.06 8.53
CA ASN A 136 -8.01 14.28 9.62
C ASN A 136 -7.34 12.96 10.03
N ASN A 137 -6.22 13.04 10.74
CA ASN A 137 -5.54 11.82 11.20
C ASN A 137 -6.48 10.89 11.97
N GLY A 138 -6.53 9.62 11.61
CA GLY A 138 -7.40 8.60 12.18
C GLY A 138 -8.80 8.51 11.55
N GLU A 139 -9.16 9.40 10.62
CA GLU A 139 -10.40 9.30 9.85
C GLU A 139 -10.20 8.45 8.61
N SER A 140 -11.29 7.93 8.06
CA SER A 140 -11.28 7.12 6.83
C SER A 140 -12.43 7.48 5.91
N THR A 141 -12.27 7.12 4.64
CA THR A 141 -13.31 7.23 3.61
C THR A 141 -13.29 6.02 2.71
N GLU A 142 -14.44 5.72 2.13
CA GLU A 142 -14.54 4.73 1.05
C GLU A 142 -14.64 5.45 -0.30
N ILE A 143 -13.86 5.00 -1.26
CA ILE A 143 -13.93 5.46 -2.64
C ILE A 143 -13.73 4.26 -3.58
N LYS A 144 -14.68 4.05 -4.50
CA LYS A 144 -14.75 2.81 -5.28
C LYS A 144 -14.75 1.59 -4.35
N ASP A 145 -13.77 0.73 -4.47
CA ASP A 145 -13.55 -0.50 -3.70
C ASP A 145 -12.40 -0.37 -2.69
N PHE A 146 -11.97 0.87 -2.40
CA PHE A 146 -10.91 1.17 -1.43
C PHE A 146 -11.49 1.74 -0.14
N ASN A 147 -11.01 1.26 0.99
CA ASN A 147 -11.04 1.97 2.26
C ASN A 147 -9.70 2.71 2.42
N ILE A 148 -9.76 4.03 2.61
CA ILE A 148 -8.58 4.91 2.74
C ILE A 148 -8.59 5.52 4.14
N GLU A 149 -7.59 5.18 4.95
CA GLU A 149 -7.40 5.68 6.30
C GLU A 149 -6.27 6.72 6.31
N ALA A 150 -6.51 7.87 6.92
CA ALA A 150 -5.51 8.91 7.14
C ALA A 150 -4.69 8.62 8.41
N ILE A 151 -3.40 8.40 8.22
CA ILE A 151 -2.44 8.15 9.30
C ILE A 151 -1.74 9.46 9.66
N ALA A 152 -1.44 9.68 10.93
CA ALA A 152 -0.64 10.84 11.33
C ALA A 152 0.73 10.87 10.62
N MET A 153 1.20 12.07 10.33
CA MET A 153 2.43 12.38 9.64
C MET A 153 3.07 13.60 10.32
N TYR A 154 4.25 13.46 10.93
CA TYR A 154 4.90 14.56 11.63
C TYR A 154 6.36 14.28 12.00
N ASN A 155 7.10 15.35 12.42
CA ASN A 155 8.45 15.25 12.93
C ASN A 155 8.50 15.03 14.46
N LEU A 156 9.60 14.43 14.93
CA LEU A 156 9.93 14.23 16.33
C LEU A 156 11.13 15.10 16.74
N PRO A 157 11.14 15.70 17.96
CA PRO A 157 10.03 15.74 18.93
C PRO A 157 8.85 16.59 18.43
N GLU A 158 7.65 16.30 18.92
CA GLU A 158 6.46 17.09 18.58
C GLU A 158 6.63 18.54 19.07
N THR A 159 6.89 19.46 18.16
CA THR A 159 7.02 20.89 18.46
C THR A 159 6.19 21.71 17.45
N LYS A 160 5.83 22.93 17.85
CA LYS A 160 5.08 23.84 16.96
C LYS A 160 5.92 24.38 15.80
N ASP A 161 7.24 24.31 15.94
CA ASP A 161 8.20 24.83 14.96
C ASP A 161 8.73 23.73 14.03
N ALA A 162 8.22 22.48 14.19
CA ALA A 162 8.61 21.37 13.32
C ALA A 162 8.22 21.66 11.87
N MET A 163 9.02 21.15 10.93
CA MET A 163 8.72 21.26 9.50
C MET A 163 7.35 20.62 9.19
N HIS A 164 7.07 19.49 9.81
CA HIS A 164 5.80 18.77 9.72
C HIS A 164 5.18 18.65 11.12
N VAL A 165 4.19 19.50 11.38
CA VAL A 165 3.49 19.54 12.67
C VAL A 165 2.42 18.46 12.71
N LYS A 166 2.29 17.75 13.83
CA LYS A 166 1.25 16.72 14.02
C LYS A 166 -0.15 17.27 13.78
N GLY A 167 -0.94 16.53 13.00
CA GLY A 167 -2.31 16.90 12.64
C GLY A 167 -2.43 17.81 11.40
N ARG A 168 -1.30 18.23 10.79
CA ARG A 168 -1.31 19.07 9.60
C ARG A 168 -1.39 18.26 8.30
N GLY A 169 -0.63 17.17 8.20
CA GLY A 169 -0.57 16.31 7.04
C GLY A 169 -1.05 14.89 7.33
N ASN A 170 -1.18 14.10 6.28
CA ASN A 170 -1.59 12.70 6.33
C ASN A 170 -0.59 11.81 5.59
N GLY A 171 -0.17 10.71 6.23
CA GLY A 171 0.08 9.48 5.50
C GLY A 171 -1.25 8.78 5.20
N TYR A 172 -1.25 7.77 4.34
CA TYR A 172 -2.46 7.04 3.98
C TYR A 172 -2.23 5.53 3.99
N VAL A 173 -3.18 4.79 4.55
CA VAL A 173 -3.32 3.36 4.31
C VAL A 173 -4.50 3.14 3.38
N LEU A 174 -4.24 2.52 2.23
CA LEU A 174 -5.25 2.10 1.28
C LEU A 174 -5.46 0.60 1.44
N GLU A 175 -6.70 0.19 1.64
CA GLU A 175 -7.08 -1.22 1.75
C GLU A 175 -8.10 -1.58 0.67
N LYS A 176 -7.82 -2.69 -0.04
CA LYS A 176 -8.71 -3.30 -1.03
C LYS A 176 -8.48 -4.81 -1.03
N ASP A 177 -9.56 -5.59 -1.02
CA ASP A 177 -9.52 -7.06 -1.07
C ASP A 177 -8.56 -7.68 -0.04
N GLY A 178 -8.52 -7.09 1.17
CA GLY A 178 -7.65 -7.53 2.27
C GLY A 178 -6.16 -7.26 2.03
N LYS A 179 -5.77 -6.51 1.01
CA LYS A 179 -4.40 -6.03 0.78
C LYS A 179 -4.28 -4.58 1.22
N ARG A 180 -3.13 -4.22 1.81
CA ARG A 180 -2.93 -2.90 2.42
C ARG A 180 -1.64 -2.25 1.93
N ILE A 181 -1.75 -1.00 1.48
CA ILE A 181 -0.62 -0.18 1.05
C ILE A 181 -0.52 1.03 1.97
N TYR A 182 0.66 1.29 2.51
CA TYR A 182 0.95 2.49 3.30
C TYR A 182 1.83 3.45 2.51
N ILE A 183 1.42 4.72 2.46
CA ILE A 183 2.19 5.84 1.91
C ILE A 183 2.44 6.79 3.07
N SER A 184 3.70 6.98 3.45
CA SER A 184 4.04 7.65 4.71
C SER A 184 3.78 9.16 4.71
N GLY A 185 3.85 9.81 3.55
CA GLY A 185 4.02 11.26 3.52
C GLY A 185 5.34 11.66 4.17
N ASP A 186 5.49 12.94 4.51
CA ASP A 186 6.69 13.49 5.13
C ASP A 186 6.68 13.36 6.65
N THR A 187 7.08 12.18 7.13
CA THR A 187 7.06 11.81 8.54
C THR A 187 8.41 11.31 9.03
N GLU A 188 8.54 11.20 10.35
CA GLU A 188 9.56 10.39 10.99
C GLU A 188 8.97 9.03 11.42
N ASP A 189 9.76 8.19 12.11
CA ASP A 189 9.36 6.86 12.58
C ASP A 189 8.43 6.91 13.81
N ILE A 190 7.36 7.66 13.67
CA ILE A 190 6.38 7.98 14.72
C ILE A 190 5.68 6.74 15.30
N PRO A 191 5.09 6.84 16.51
CA PRO A 191 4.38 5.72 17.13
C PRO A 191 3.23 5.17 16.30
N GLU A 192 2.52 6.02 15.54
CA GLU A 192 1.41 5.64 14.68
C GLU A 192 1.90 4.75 13.51
N MET A 193 3.00 5.12 12.85
CA MET A 193 3.65 4.30 11.82
C MET A 193 4.10 2.94 12.39
N LYS A 194 4.77 2.94 13.54
CA LYS A 194 5.28 1.71 14.17
C LYS A 194 4.19 0.73 14.60
N LYS A 195 2.94 1.20 14.77
CA LYS A 195 1.78 0.38 15.15
C LYS A 195 1.02 -0.20 13.98
N LEU A 196 1.34 0.17 12.75
CA LEU A 196 0.69 -0.38 11.55
C LEU A 196 0.78 -1.90 11.52
N LYS A 197 -0.24 -2.56 10.98
CA LYS A 197 -0.33 -4.02 10.88
C LYS A 197 -0.70 -4.44 9.47
N ASP A 198 -0.25 -5.62 9.10
CA ASP A 198 -0.64 -6.31 7.87
C ASP A 198 -0.45 -5.47 6.60
N ILE A 199 0.65 -4.69 6.55
CA ILE A 199 0.99 -3.88 5.39
C ILE A 199 1.70 -4.74 4.34
N ASP A 200 1.09 -4.84 3.15
CA ASP A 200 1.67 -5.56 2.02
C ASP A 200 2.80 -4.76 1.37
N ILE A 201 2.57 -3.45 1.13
CA ILE A 201 3.59 -2.55 0.57
C ILE A 201 3.60 -1.24 1.36
N ALA A 202 4.78 -0.77 1.73
CA ALA A 202 4.98 0.55 2.32
C ALA A 202 5.89 1.41 1.44
N LEU A 203 5.49 2.67 1.23
CA LEU A 203 6.36 3.72 0.71
C LEU A 203 6.78 4.59 1.88
N VAL A 204 8.11 4.74 2.09
CA VAL A 204 8.65 5.43 3.26
C VAL A 204 9.65 6.50 2.82
N SER A 205 9.39 7.74 3.26
CA SER A 205 10.24 8.91 2.98
C SER A 205 11.51 8.91 3.84
N MET A 206 12.59 9.50 3.31
CA MET A 206 13.85 9.67 4.06
C MET A 206 14.69 10.81 3.46
N ASN A 207 14.20 12.05 3.57
CA ASN A 207 14.78 13.25 2.98
C ASN A 207 15.25 14.24 4.06
N LEU A 208 16.52 14.19 4.43
CA LEU A 208 17.09 15.13 5.40
C LEU A 208 17.26 16.55 4.83
N PRO A 209 17.07 17.59 5.67
CA PRO A 209 16.74 17.55 7.11
C PRO A 209 15.23 17.51 7.41
N TYR A 210 14.39 17.25 6.40
CA TYR A 210 12.94 17.46 6.47
C TYR A 210 12.19 16.31 7.16
N THR A 211 12.67 15.08 6.97
CA THR A 211 12.10 13.89 7.61
C THR A 211 13.15 13.16 8.44
N MET A 212 13.41 11.89 8.19
CA MET A 212 14.27 11.05 8.99
C MET A 212 15.50 10.54 8.23
N PRO A 213 16.62 10.28 8.93
CA PRO A 213 17.75 9.61 8.34
C PRO A 213 17.46 8.14 8.04
N VAL A 214 18.27 7.57 7.16
CA VAL A 214 18.16 6.18 6.70
C VAL A 214 18.10 5.15 7.85
N ASP A 215 18.88 5.36 8.90
CA ASP A 215 18.91 4.45 10.06
C ASP A 215 17.58 4.45 10.81
N GLN A 216 17.00 5.62 11.03
CA GLN A 216 15.71 5.81 11.68
C GLN A 216 14.56 5.24 10.81
N ALA A 217 14.59 5.48 9.49
CA ALA A 217 13.63 4.88 8.56
C ALA A 217 13.66 3.35 8.61
N ALA A 218 14.86 2.76 8.68
CA ALA A 218 15.01 1.31 8.81
C ALA A 218 14.45 0.79 10.14
N GLU A 219 14.65 1.51 11.26
CA GLU A 219 14.07 1.15 12.56
C GLU A 219 12.54 1.21 12.55
N GLY A 220 11.96 2.24 11.96
CA GLY A 220 10.51 2.36 11.75
C GLY A 220 9.95 1.17 10.99
N VAL A 221 10.52 0.86 9.83
CA VAL A 221 10.11 -0.29 8.97
C VAL A 221 10.21 -1.62 9.72
N LEU A 222 11.29 -1.83 10.47
CA LEU A 222 11.48 -3.05 11.27
C LEU A 222 10.48 -3.18 12.41
N ALA A 223 9.86 -2.09 12.86
CA ALA A 223 8.84 -2.13 13.92
C ALA A 223 7.49 -2.62 13.37
N PHE A 224 6.99 -2.09 12.24
CA PHE A 224 5.69 -2.51 11.70
C PHE A 224 5.76 -3.63 10.66
N LYS A 225 6.95 -3.98 10.16
CA LYS A 225 7.28 -5.18 9.36
C LYS A 225 6.37 -5.37 8.15
N PRO A 226 6.36 -4.47 7.17
CA PRO A 226 5.61 -4.67 5.94
C PRO A 226 6.19 -5.86 5.15
N LYS A 227 5.40 -6.49 4.28
CA LYS A 227 5.93 -7.54 3.39
C LYS A 227 6.95 -6.97 2.40
N LYS A 228 6.68 -5.77 1.89
CA LYS A 228 7.54 -5.03 0.97
C LYS A 228 7.66 -3.56 1.39
N VAL A 229 8.85 -2.98 1.26
CA VAL A 229 9.06 -1.54 1.45
C VAL A 229 9.78 -0.94 0.25
N ILE A 230 9.38 0.27 -0.12
CA ILE A 230 9.92 1.06 -1.22
C ILE A 230 10.36 2.40 -0.65
N PRO A 231 11.66 2.71 -0.61
CA PRO A 231 12.13 4.07 -0.34
C PRO A 231 11.60 5.02 -1.41
N TYR A 232 10.97 6.11 -1.01
CA TYR A 232 10.58 7.19 -1.91
C TYR A 232 10.88 8.53 -1.25
N HIS A 233 10.78 9.63 -1.98
CA HIS A 233 11.07 10.97 -1.44
C HIS A 233 12.40 11.03 -0.66
N TYR A 234 13.47 10.48 -1.27
CA TYR A 234 14.78 10.32 -0.62
C TYR A 234 15.82 11.36 -1.06
N ARG A 235 15.42 12.48 -1.69
CA ARG A 235 16.29 13.62 -1.98
C ARG A 235 16.07 14.74 -0.98
N GLY A 236 17.03 14.95 -0.11
CA GLY A 236 17.05 16.06 0.83
C GLY A 236 17.84 17.28 0.30
N LYS A 237 18.15 18.18 1.22
CA LYS A 237 18.88 19.43 0.92
C LYS A 237 20.28 19.16 0.35
N ASP A 238 21.00 18.20 0.91
CA ASP A 238 22.40 17.93 0.59
C ASP A 238 22.57 16.74 -0.39
N GLY A 239 21.51 16.33 -1.07
CA GLY A 239 21.52 15.25 -2.04
C GLY A 239 20.63 14.06 -1.66
N PHE A 240 20.94 12.90 -2.23
CA PHE A 240 20.16 11.69 -2.02
C PHE A 240 20.56 10.95 -0.75
N SER A 241 19.58 10.48 0.00
CA SER A 241 19.80 9.49 1.07
C SER A 241 20.29 8.16 0.49
N ASP A 242 21.16 7.46 1.23
CA ASP A 242 21.71 6.14 0.82
C ASP A 242 20.65 5.03 0.97
N ILE A 243 19.81 4.87 -0.07
CA ILE A 243 18.77 3.85 -0.10
C ILE A 243 19.34 2.42 -0.17
N GLU A 244 20.58 2.25 -0.64
CA GLU A 244 21.28 0.97 -0.57
C GLU A 244 21.67 0.63 0.88
N LYS A 245 22.11 1.62 1.67
CA LYS A 245 22.33 1.46 3.11
C LYS A 245 21.01 1.08 3.80
N PHE A 246 19.90 1.73 3.46
CA PHE A 246 18.57 1.39 3.99
C PHE A 246 18.25 -0.09 3.75
N LYS A 247 18.42 -0.56 2.52
CA LYS A 247 18.20 -1.96 2.16
C LYS A 247 19.09 -2.91 2.96
N ARG A 248 20.39 -2.59 3.10
CA ARG A 248 21.32 -3.41 3.91
C ARG A 248 20.89 -3.48 5.37
N LEU A 249 20.45 -2.36 5.96
CA LEU A 249 20.03 -2.29 7.36
C LEU A 249 18.76 -3.11 7.62
N VAL A 250 17.75 -2.99 6.78
CA VAL A 250 16.50 -3.75 6.90
C VAL A 250 16.78 -5.24 6.72
N ASN A 251 17.43 -5.64 5.63
CA ASN A 251 17.65 -7.05 5.32
C ASN A 251 18.58 -7.75 6.32
N LYS A 252 19.53 -7.03 6.92
CA LYS A 252 20.40 -7.58 7.98
C LYS A 252 19.61 -7.99 9.22
N LYS A 253 18.56 -7.24 9.58
CA LYS A 253 17.74 -7.49 10.78
C LYS A 253 16.51 -8.36 10.48
N ASN A 254 15.94 -8.24 9.27
CA ASN A 254 14.77 -9.02 8.84
C ASN A 254 14.77 -9.22 7.32
N SER A 255 15.25 -10.38 6.88
CA SER A 255 15.33 -10.74 5.46
C SER A 255 13.96 -11.10 4.83
N SER A 256 12.90 -11.24 5.63
CA SER A 256 11.55 -11.48 5.11
C SER A 256 10.89 -10.22 4.55
N ILE A 257 11.42 -9.03 4.85
CA ILE A 257 10.96 -7.79 4.27
C ILE A 257 11.64 -7.58 2.92
N GLU A 258 10.88 -7.62 1.84
CA GLU A 258 11.40 -7.27 0.51
C GLU A 258 11.67 -5.75 0.46
N VAL A 259 12.92 -5.35 0.22
CA VAL A 259 13.26 -3.94 -0.05
C VAL A 259 13.43 -3.75 -1.55
N LYS A 260 12.44 -3.11 -2.20
CA LYS A 260 12.46 -2.78 -3.62
C LYS A 260 12.94 -1.35 -3.81
N LEU A 261 14.08 -1.17 -4.44
CA LEU A 261 14.57 0.16 -4.82
C LEU A 261 13.98 0.54 -6.18
N MET A 262 13.47 1.77 -6.27
CA MET A 262 12.93 2.35 -7.50
C MET A 262 13.55 3.72 -7.73
N ASP A 263 13.73 4.08 -8.99
CA ASP A 263 14.22 5.41 -9.36
C ASP A 263 13.05 6.43 -9.29
N TRP A 264 13.07 7.25 -8.25
CA TRP A 264 12.11 8.35 -8.06
C TRP A 264 12.58 9.66 -8.68
N TYR A 265 13.71 9.64 -9.38
CA TYR A 265 14.31 10.83 -9.97
C TYR A 265 14.84 10.55 -11.39
N PRO A 266 14.00 9.99 -12.28
CA PRO A 266 14.45 9.64 -13.61
C PRO A 266 14.96 10.87 -14.35
N GLY A 267 16.15 10.77 -14.94
CA GLY A 267 16.76 11.86 -15.72
C GLY A 267 17.54 12.89 -14.90
N LYS A 268 17.84 12.64 -13.63
CA LYS A 268 18.66 13.53 -12.77
C LYS A 268 19.95 12.88 -12.34
#